data_2d3bcfd2368962473f3504a65f8891a5
#
_entry.id   2d3bcfd2368962473f3504a65f8891a5
#
_cell.length_a   1.000
_cell.length_b   1.000
_cell.length_c   1.000
_cell.angle_alpha   90.00
_cell.angle_beta   90.00
_cell.angle_gamma   90.00
#
_symmetry.space_group_name_H-M   'P 1'
#
loop_
_entity.id
_entity.type
_entity.pdbx_description
1 polymer ?
#
loop_
_entity_poly.entity_id
_entity_poly.type
_entity_poly.pdbx_seq_one_letter_code
_entity_poly.pdbx_strand_id
1 'polypeptide(L)'
;MAVFIKYSKAQTLSIFCGERRFKLLGGLLNILYNQRFLAIYSGLLTLIFAVTVLCGFSIVHNAQFGIITARRINIVEPDGTVRLTLSNQADFPGAWNRGKEYPRPDRQEQAGLLFMSEEGTEQGGLIWGAKQLPDGTIENHGHLSLDQYEENTVFAIDAGQEGKEKFSRITIEDQGDYSIQEKRTANDRIMKMPADKQDAAWGDFFASHRHDIKRLVLGRATDGSVGLNLRDRDGKVRILLAVLPNGEPVLQFLDDSGKVVRELQGEKK
;
A
#
# COMPACT_ATOMS: atom_id res chain seq x y z
N MET A 1 3.43 -88.35 41.67
CA MET A 1 3.69 -86.94 41.94
C MET A 1 2.96 -86.16 40.86
N ALA A 2 1.77 -85.66 41.18
CA ALA A 2 0.85 -85.02 40.24
C ALA A 2 1.09 -83.49 40.27
N VAL A 3 1.46 -82.87 39.10
CA VAL A 3 1.59 -81.42 38.95
C VAL A 3 0.28 -80.86 38.40
N PHE A 4 -0.48 -80.20 39.27
CA PHE A 4 -1.62 -79.39 38.86
C PHE A 4 -1.14 -78.07 38.23
N ILE A 5 -1.42 -77.89 36.97
CA ILE A 5 -1.27 -76.57 36.30
C ILE A 5 -2.59 -75.81 36.49
N LYS A 6 -2.47 -74.72 37.27
CA LYS A 6 -3.57 -73.74 37.47
C LYS A 6 -3.64 -72.90 36.21
N TYR A 7 -4.63 -73.11 35.36
CA TYR A 7 -4.96 -72.18 34.25
C TYR A 7 -5.58 -70.88 34.81
N SER A 8 -4.89 -69.78 34.53
CA SER A 8 -5.25 -68.44 35.00
C SER A 8 -6.52 -67.92 34.33
N LYS A 9 -7.41 -67.32 35.12
CA LYS A 9 -8.67 -66.64 34.67
C LYS A 9 -8.42 -65.51 33.59
N ALA A 10 -7.19 -65.16 33.32
CA ALA A 10 -6.83 -64.11 32.35
C ALA A 10 -7.01 -64.57 30.88
N GLN A 11 -6.87 -65.84 30.55
CA GLN A 11 -7.03 -66.32 29.18
C GLN A 11 -8.49 -66.38 28.73
N THR A 12 -9.43 -66.61 29.65
CA THR A 12 -10.86 -66.61 29.31
C THR A 12 -11.41 -65.21 29.01
N LEU A 13 -10.83 -64.16 29.61
CA LEU A 13 -11.24 -62.76 29.31
C LEU A 13 -10.76 -62.31 27.98
N SER A 14 -9.56 -62.72 27.45
CA SER A 14 -9.00 -62.28 26.16
C SER A 14 -9.77 -62.87 24.97
N ILE A 15 -10.30 -64.10 25.10
CA ILE A 15 -11.14 -64.78 24.08
C ILE A 15 -12.48 -64.07 23.95
N PHE A 16 -13.09 -63.66 25.06
CA PHE A 16 -14.39 -62.96 25.07
C PHE A 16 -14.26 -61.54 24.54
N CYS A 17 -13.09 -60.84 24.69
CA CYS A 17 -12.86 -59.51 24.17
C CYS A 17 -12.59 -59.55 22.64
N GLY A 18 -11.93 -60.60 22.15
CA GLY A 18 -11.70 -60.84 20.72
C GLY A 18 -12.99 -61.07 19.93
N GLU A 19 -13.87 -61.94 20.46
CA GLU A 19 -15.16 -62.23 19.81
C GLU A 19 -16.11 -61.03 19.75
N ARG A 20 -16.12 -60.15 20.76
CA ARG A 20 -16.93 -58.89 20.70
C ARG A 20 -16.39 -57.91 19.67
N ARG A 21 -15.07 -57.79 19.56
CA ARG A 21 -14.47 -56.93 18.52
C ARG A 21 -14.75 -57.46 17.10
N PHE A 22 -14.68 -58.77 16.90
CA PHE A 22 -14.98 -59.37 15.61
C PHE A 22 -16.47 -59.26 15.25
N LYS A 23 -17.40 -59.41 16.21
CA LYS A 23 -18.84 -59.20 15.99
C LYS A 23 -19.17 -57.72 15.72
N LEU A 24 -18.48 -56.77 16.36
CA LEU A 24 -18.63 -55.34 16.07
C LEU A 24 -18.11 -54.98 14.70
N LEU A 25 -16.93 -55.49 14.26
CA LEU A 25 -16.40 -55.28 12.92
C LEU A 25 -17.31 -55.92 11.85
N GLY A 26 -17.83 -57.12 12.06
CA GLY A 26 -18.76 -57.79 11.17
C GLY A 26 -20.10 -57.04 11.04
N GLY A 27 -20.60 -56.49 12.15
CA GLY A 27 -21.78 -55.62 12.13
C GLY A 27 -21.59 -54.32 11.36
N LEU A 28 -20.44 -53.66 11.56
CA LEU A 28 -20.08 -52.45 10.80
C LEU A 28 -19.91 -52.72 9.28
N LEU A 29 -19.27 -53.85 8.92
CA LEU A 29 -19.12 -54.27 7.53
C LEU A 29 -20.50 -54.56 6.90
N ASN A 30 -21.43 -55.22 7.58
CA ASN A 30 -22.78 -55.47 7.09
C ASN A 30 -23.58 -54.16 6.87
N ILE A 31 -23.38 -53.15 7.70
CA ILE A 31 -24.01 -51.83 7.51
C ILE A 31 -23.44 -51.13 6.24
N LEU A 32 -22.12 -51.21 6.03
CA LEU A 32 -21.48 -50.67 4.84
C LEU A 32 -21.83 -51.37 3.52
N TYR A 33 -22.21 -52.66 3.58
CA TYR A 33 -22.71 -53.41 2.40
C TYR A 33 -24.21 -53.27 2.16
N ASN A 34 -24.95 -52.64 3.08
CA ASN A 34 -26.38 -52.43 2.90
C ASN A 34 -26.63 -51.30 1.89
N GLN A 35 -27.11 -51.67 0.70
CA GLN A 35 -27.40 -50.72 -0.40
C GLN A 35 -28.34 -49.58 0.02
N ARG A 36 -29.33 -49.87 0.89
CA ARG A 36 -30.24 -48.83 1.39
C ARG A 36 -29.53 -47.85 2.30
N PHE A 37 -28.64 -48.34 3.18
CA PHE A 37 -27.83 -47.50 4.05
C PHE A 37 -26.90 -46.59 3.22
N LEU A 38 -26.21 -47.16 2.24
CA LEU A 38 -25.32 -46.39 1.32
C LEU A 38 -26.08 -45.33 0.52
N ALA A 39 -27.28 -45.67 0.02
CA ALA A 39 -28.11 -44.71 -0.70
C ALA A 39 -28.56 -43.53 0.18
N ILE A 40 -28.99 -43.82 1.42
CA ILE A 40 -29.38 -42.76 2.38
C ILE A 40 -28.17 -41.93 2.79
N TYR A 41 -27.05 -42.57 3.12
CA TYR A 41 -25.82 -41.91 3.50
C TYR A 41 -25.28 -41.00 2.37
N SER A 42 -25.19 -41.48 1.13
CA SER A 42 -24.74 -40.69 0.01
C SER A 42 -25.70 -39.53 -0.30
N GLY A 43 -27.01 -39.77 -0.23
CA GLY A 43 -28.02 -38.72 -0.39
C GLY A 43 -27.91 -37.63 0.66
N LEU A 44 -27.70 -37.99 1.92
CA LEU A 44 -27.51 -37.04 3.02
C LEU A 44 -26.19 -36.24 2.83
N LEU A 45 -25.12 -36.93 2.47
CA LEU A 45 -23.81 -36.30 2.23
C LEU A 45 -23.86 -35.32 1.05
N THR A 46 -24.55 -35.71 -0.03
CA THR A 46 -24.78 -34.84 -1.18
C THR A 46 -25.62 -33.62 -0.82
N LEU A 47 -26.66 -33.82 0.00
CA LEU A 47 -27.50 -32.72 0.48
C LEU A 47 -26.69 -31.74 1.34
N ILE A 48 -25.92 -32.26 2.32
CA ILE A 48 -25.04 -31.44 3.16
C ILE A 48 -24.04 -30.69 2.30
N PHE A 49 -23.40 -31.34 1.33
CA PHE A 49 -22.46 -30.71 0.39
C PHE A 49 -23.14 -29.62 -0.44
N ALA A 50 -24.31 -29.90 -1.00
CA ALA A 50 -25.07 -28.92 -1.78
C ALA A 50 -25.47 -27.70 -0.91
N VAL A 51 -25.94 -27.92 0.31
CA VAL A 51 -26.29 -26.84 1.25
C VAL A 51 -25.03 -26.03 1.61
N THR A 52 -23.91 -26.69 1.89
CA THR A 52 -22.65 -26.01 2.25
C THR A 52 -22.13 -25.16 1.07
N VAL A 53 -22.20 -25.70 -0.17
CA VAL A 53 -21.81 -24.98 -1.36
C VAL A 53 -22.76 -23.78 -1.61
N LEU A 54 -24.08 -24.01 -1.55
CA LEU A 54 -25.06 -22.93 -1.75
C LEU A 54 -24.98 -21.85 -0.67
N CYS A 55 -24.76 -22.22 0.60
CA CYS A 55 -24.56 -21.25 1.68
C CYS A 55 -23.21 -20.53 1.56
N GLY A 56 -22.17 -21.20 1.04
CA GLY A 56 -20.85 -20.60 0.79
C GLY A 56 -20.86 -19.52 -0.29
N PHE A 57 -21.85 -19.55 -1.20
CA PHE A 57 -22.07 -18.50 -2.21
C PHE A 57 -23.03 -17.39 -1.74
N SER A 58 -23.52 -17.44 -0.51
CA SER A 58 -24.32 -16.35 0.04
C SER A 58 -23.43 -15.11 0.18
N ILE A 59 -23.68 -14.08 -0.64
CA ILE A 59 -23.01 -12.79 -0.54
C ILE A 59 -23.42 -12.19 0.81
N VAL A 60 -22.48 -12.11 1.74
CA VAL A 60 -22.66 -11.41 3.01
C VAL A 60 -22.62 -9.91 2.69
N HIS A 61 -23.79 -9.28 2.56
CA HIS A 61 -23.88 -7.85 2.29
C HIS A 61 -23.43 -6.98 3.48
N ASN A 62 -23.54 -7.50 4.71
CA ASN A 62 -23.12 -6.79 5.92
C ASN A 62 -22.41 -7.76 6.86
N ALA A 63 -21.18 -7.41 7.25
CA ALA A 63 -20.41 -8.10 8.27
C ALA A 63 -19.96 -7.11 9.35
N GLN A 64 -20.04 -7.50 10.63
CA GLN A 64 -19.53 -6.71 11.74
C GLN A 64 -18.30 -7.39 12.30
N PHE A 65 -17.19 -6.63 12.37
CA PHE A 65 -15.91 -7.11 12.88
C PHE A 65 -15.50 -6.29 14.09
N GLY A 66 -15.03 -6.94 15.16
CA GLY A 66 -14.41 -6.24 16.28
C GLY A 66 -13.02 -5.72 15.89
N ILE A 67 -12.21 -6.56 15.23
CA ILE A 67 -10.87 -6.25 14.75
C ILE A 67 -10.68 -6.92 13.39
N ILE A 68 -10.06 -6.22 12.45
CA ILE A 68 -9.63 -6.78 11.16
C ILE A 68 -8.11 -6.72 11.12
N THR A 69 -7.44 -7.87 10.96
CA THR A 69 -6.02 -7.96 10.66
C THR A 69 -5.87 -8.41 9.21
N ALA A 70 -5.37 -7.53 8.37
CA ALA A 70 -5.20 -7.79 6.94
C ALA A 70 -3.85 -7.23 6.46
N ARG A 71 -3.30 -7.84 5.43
CA ARG A 71 -2.10 -7.34 4.76
C ARG A 71 -2.44 -6.26 3.74
N ARG A 72 -3.60 -6.38 3.08
CA ARG A 72 -4.15 -5.40 2.14
C ARG A 72 -5.68 -5.43 2.18
N ILE A 73 -6.29 -4.26 2.07
CA ILE A 73 -7.74 -4.06 1.94
C ILE A 73 -7.97 -3.17 0.71
N ASN A 74 -8.83 -3.62 -0.19
CA ASN A 74 -9.31 -2.82 -1.31
C ASN A 74 -10.79 -2.47 -1.08
N ILE A 75 -11.14 -1.21 -1.19
CA ILE A 75 -12.52 -0.75 -1.34
C ILE A 75 -12.80 -0.68 -2.84
N VAL A 76 -13.86 -1.33 -3.27
CA VAL A 76 -14.21 -1.47 -4.69
C VAL A 76 -15.63 -1.03 -4.96
N GLU A 77 -15.88 -0.53 -6.17
CA GLU A 77 -17.20 -0.29 -6.70
C GLU A 77 -17.90 -1.62 -7.07
N PRO A 78 -19.22 -1.63 -7.30
CA PRO A 78 -19.95 -2.84 -7.68
C PRO A 78 -19.42 -3.54 -8.95
N ASP A 79 -18.78 -2.82 -9.85
CA ASP A 79 -18.13 -3.36 -11.05
C ASP A 79 -16.72 -3.92 -10.81
N GLY A 80 -16.20 -3.80 -9.56
CA GLY A 80 -14.87 -4.24 -9.17
C GLY A 80 -13.78 -3.17 -9.30
N THR A 81 -14.09 -1.97 -9.75
CA THR A 81 -13.12 -0.87 -9.83
C THR A 81 -12.60 -0.52 -8.44
N VAL A 82 -11.29 -0.55 -8.25
CA VAL A 82 -10.65 -0.19 -6.96
C VAL A 82 -10.73 1.32 -6.76
N ARG A 83 -11.23 1.74 -5.58
CA ARG A 83 -11.35 3.16 -5.19
C ARG A 83 -10.38 3.56 -4.09
N LEU A 84 -10.03 2.63 -3.24
CA LEU A 84 -9.06 2.83 -2.17
C LEU A 84 -8.32 1.52 -1.94
N THR A 85 -7.01 1.62 -1.73
CA THR A 85 -6.20 0.52 -1.24
C THR A 85 -5.52 0.94 0.06
N LEU A 86 -5.68 0.15 1.13
CA LEU A 86 -4.86 0.19 2.34
C LEU A 86 -3.95 -1.03 2.32
N SER A 87 -2.63 -0.85 2.40
CA SER A 87 -1.68 -1.95 2.28
C SER A 87 -0.48 -1.81 3.19
N ASN A 88 0.04 -2.97 3.63
CA ASN A 88 1.37 -3.06 4.21
C ASN A 88 2.44 -2.88 3.11
N GLN A 89 3.71 -2.89 3.52
CA GLN A 89 4.85 -2.74 2.62
C GLN A 89 4.96 -3.89 1.59
N ALA A 90 4.80 -5.13 2.03
CA ALA A 90 5.03 -6.31 1.19
C ALA A 90 4.02 -6.45 0.03
N ASP A 91 2.80 -5.95 0.22
CA ASP A 91 1.71 -6.05 -0.75
C ASP A 91 1.31 -4.67 -1.31
N PHE A 92 2.19 -3.65 -1.13
CA PHE A 92 1.91 -2.31 -1.61
C PHE A 92 1.82 -2.30 -3.14
N PRO A 93 0.74 -1.75 -3.72
CA PRO A 93 0.52 -1.84 -5.16
C PRO A 93 1.45 -0.92 -5.94
N GLY A 94 1.60 -1.21 -7.21
CA GLY A 94 2.16 -0.32 -8.21
C GLY A 94 1.29 0.92 -8.47
N ALA A 95 1.56 1.62 -9.56
CA ALA A 95 0.74 2.75 -9.98
C ALA A 95 -0.48 2.26 -10.77
N TRP A 96 -1.63 2.82 -10.50
CA TRP A 96 -2.88 2.50 -11.19
C TRP A 96 -3.21 3.52 -12.27
N ASN A 97 -3.63 3.04 -13.43
CA ASN A 97 -4.17 3.87 -14.50
C ASN A 97 -5.28 3.12 -15.22
N ARG A 98 -6.50 3.66 -15.20
CA ARG A 98 -7.72 3.12 -15.81
C ARG A 98 -7.92 1.64 -15.47
N GLY A 99 -7.88 1.31 -14.18
CA GLY A 99 -8.08 -0.03 -13.65
C GLY A 99 -6.93 -1.01 -13.89
N LYS A 100 -5.82 -0.56 -14.47
CA LYS A 100 -4.64 -1.38 -14.70
C LYS A 100 -3.50 -0.98 -13.77
N GLU A 101 -2.92 -1.96 -13.08
CA GLU A 101 -1.74 -1.77 -12.24
C GLU A 101 -0.45 -1.85 -13.07
N TYR A 102 0.45 -0.90 -12.86
CA TYR A 102 1.79 -0.84 -13.47
C TYR A 102 2.86 -0.98 -12.38
N PRO A 103 3.91 -1.77 -12.59
CA PRO A 103 4.98 -1.94 -11.62
C PRO A 103 5.63 -0.62 -11.20
N ARG A 104 5.87 -0.46 -9.90
CA ARG A 104 6.58 0.68 -9.29
C ARG A 104 7.59 0.14 -8.26
N PRO A 105 8.78 -0.30 -8.73
CA PRO A 105 9.80 -0.87 -7.85
C PRO A 105 10.27 0.07 -6.74
N ASP A 106 10.17 1.38 -6.97
CA ASP A 106 10.46 2.45 -6.01
C ASP A 106 9.50 2.51 -4.82
N ARG A 107 8.36 1.79 -4.89
CA ARG A 107 7.37 1.70 -3.81
C ARG A 107 7.57 0.53 -2.85
N GLN A 108 8.58 -0.30 -3.02
CA GLN A 108 8.78 -1.53 -2.22
C GLN A 108 9.04 -1.28 -0.73
N GLU A 109 9.38 -0.06 -0.34
CA GLU A 109 9.61 0.32 1.05
C GLU A 109 8.44 1.11 1.66
N GLN A 110 7.30 1.18 0.98
CA GLN A 110 6.16 2.00 1.37
C GLN A 110 5.02 1.16 1.94
N ALA A 111 4.30 1.72 2.89
CA ALA A 111 3.01 1.25 3.36
C ALA A 111 2.05 2.45 3.37
N GLY A 112 0.75 2.21 3.24
CA GLY A 112 -0.19 3.32 3.27
C GLY A 112 -1.49 3.10 2.52
N LEU A 113 -2.05 4.23 2.09
CA LEU A 113 -3.31 4.32 1.37
C LEU A 113 -3.07 4.90 -0.03
N LEU A 114 -3.74 4.36 -1.04
CA LEU A 114 -3.84 4.97 -2.37
C LEU A 114 -5.29 5.27 -2.70
N PHE A 115 -5.54 6.44 -3.27
CA PHE A 115 -6.85 6.91 -3.72
C PHE A 115 -6.96 6.75 -5.22
N MET A 116 -8.12 6.28 -5.71
CA MET A 116 -8.37 6.05 -7.13
C MET A 116 -9.60 6.83 -7.60
N SER A 117 -9.55 7.31 -8.83
CA SER A 117 -10.70 7.90 -9.53
C SER A 117 -11.77 6.85 -9.83
N GLU A 118 -12.93 7.29 -10.34
CA GLU A 118 -14.00 6.42 -10.84
C GLU A 118 -13.53 5.46 -11.93
N GLU A 119 -12.52 5.85 -12.67
CA GLU A 119 -11.93 5.05 -13.77
C GLU A 119 -10.78 4.16 -13.32
N GLY A 120 -10.49 4.13 -12.00
CA GLY A 120 -9.39 3.36 -11.43
C GLY A 120 -8.00 3.93 -11.74
N THR A 121 -7.89 5.25 -11.93
CA THR A 121 -6.60 5.96 -12.03
C THR A 121 -6.22 6.54 -10.68
N GLU A 122 -4.95 6.45 -10.31
CA GLU A 122 -4.43 7.00 -9.06
C GLU A 122 -4.68 8.51 -8.97
N GLN A 123 -5.18 8.95 -7.82
CA GLN A 123 -5.53 10.34 -7.51
C GLN A 123 -4.79 10.84 -6.25
N GLY A 124 -3.73 10.16 -5.86
CA GLY A 124 -2.93 10.46 -4.69
C GLY A 124 -2.92 9.37 -3.66
N GLY A 125 -2.42 9.68 -2.48
CA GLY A 125 -2.31 8.72 -1.40
C GLY A 125 -1.72 9.30 -0.12
N LEU A 126 -1.71 8.47 0.91
CA LEU A 126 -0.99 8.69 2.15
C LEU A 126 -0.04 7.52 2.37
N ILE A 127 1.24 7.77 2.26
CA ILE A 127 2.28 6.76 2.44
C ILE A 127 3.24 7.15 3.56
N TRP A 128 3.82 6.16 4.21
CA TRP A 128 4.82 6.37 5.23
C TRP A 128 5.80 5.21 5.31
N GLY A 129 6.99 5.51 5.79
CA GLY A 129 8.02 4.54 6.11
C GLY A 129 8.99 5.12 7.14
N ALA A 130 9.53 4.26 7.99
CA ALA A 130 10.58 4.63 8.93
C ALA A 130 11.45 3.41 9.20
N LYS A 131 12.77 3.60 9.14
CA LYS A 131 13.75 2.57 9.47
C LYS A 131 15.03 3.17 10.05
N GLN A 132 15.73 2.38 10.84
CA GLN A 132 17.10 2.64 11.22
C GLN A 132 18.00 1.71 10.42
N LEU A 133 18.97 2.28 9.72
CA LEU A 133 19.97 1.53 8.97
C LEU A 133 20.98 0.87 9.92
N PRO A 134 21.75 -0.15 9.46
CA PRO A 134 22.75 -0.83 10.28
C PRO A 134 23.84 0.09 10.84
N ASP A 135 24.13 1.21 10.19
CA ASP A 135 25.07 2.23 10.64
C ASP A 135 24.47 3.22 11.66
N GLY A 136 23.20 3.04 12.03
CA GLY A 136 22.47 3.90 12.96
C GLY A 136 21.78 5.10 12.30
N THR A 137 21.92 5.29 11.01
CA THR A 137 21.23 6.35 10.26
C THR A 137 19.72 6.13 10.32
N ILE A 138 18.97 7.20 10.57
CA ILE A 138 17.50 7.19 10.56
C ILE A 138 17.02 7.67 9.21
N GLU A 139 16.17 6.88 8.59
CA GLU A 139 15.38 7.26 7.41
C GLU A 139 13.90 7.18 7.77
N ASN A 140 13.18 8.27 7.60
CA ASN A 140 11.72 8.25 7.68
C ASN A 140 11.11 9.18 6.64
N HIS A 141 9.92 8.87 6.22
CA HIS A 141 9.12 9.71 5.35
C HIS A 141 7.63 9.52 5.63
N GLY A 142 6.89 10.59 5.48
CA GLY A 142 5.44 10.61 5.39
C GLY A 142 5.06 11.53 4.26
N HIS A 143 4.15 11.09 3.40
CA HIS A 143 3.71 11.84 2.22
C HIS A 143 2.20 11.66 2.04
N LEU A 144 1.47 12.76 2.07
CA LEU A 144 0.08 12.85 1.65
C LEU A 144 0.02 13.66 0.37
N SER A 145 -0.56 13.11 -0.70
CA SER A 145 -0.76 13.82 -1.95
C SER A 145 -2.21 13.77 -2.43
N LEU A 146 -2.58 14.81 -3.18
CA LEU A 146 -3.76 14.84 -4.04
C LEU A 146 -3.27 15.16 -5.44
N ASP A 147 -3.70 14.34 -6.40
CA ASP A 147 -3.30 14.45 -7.80
C ASP A 147 -4.42 15.10 -8.62
N GLN A 148 -4.05 15.78 -9.69
CA GLN A 148 -4.99 16.28 -10.68
C GLN A 148 -5.42 15.13 -11.60
N TYR A 149 -6.61 15.25 -12.19
CA TYR A 149 -7.17 14.22 -13.06
C TYR A 149 -6.21 13.90 -14.24
N GLU A 150 -5.83 12.60 -14.34
CA GLU A 150 -4.85 12.08 -15.31
C GLU A 150 -3.48 12.80 -15.31
N GLU A 151 -3.17 13.52 -14.26
CA GLU A 151 -1.92 14.23 -14.06
C GLU A 151 -1.24 13.77 -12.77
N ASN A 152 -0.31 14.56 -12.25
CA ASN A 152 0.44 14.25 -11.04
C ASN A 152 -0.04 15.14 -9.87
N THR A 153 0.72 15.12 -8.77
CA THR A 153 0.43 15.80 -7.52
C THR A 153 0.32 17.31 -7.69
N VAL A 154 -0.82 17.90 -7.28
CA VAL A 154 -1.04 19.36 -7.21
C VAL A 154 -0.96 19.90 -5.80
N PHE A 155 -1.14 19.02 -4.80
CA PHE A 155 -1.05 19.37 -3.39
C PHE A 155 -0.36 18.23 -2.63
N ALA A 156 0.62 18.57 -1.79
CA ALA A 156 1.26 17.58 -0.93
C ALA A 156 1.59 18.11 0.46
N ILE A 157 1.60 17.20 1.43
CA ILE A 157 2.17 17.38 2.76
C ILE A 157 3.27 16.33 2.92
N ASP A 158 4.50 16.78 3.14
CA ASP A 158 5.66 15.91 3.33
C ASP A 158 6.30 16.15 4.69
N ALA A 159 6.75 15.07 5.32
CA ALA A 159 7.65 15.16 6.45
C ALA A 159 8.67 14.01 6.37
N GLY A 160 9.91 14.30 6.71
CA GLY A 160 10.95 13.29 6.62
C GLY A 160 12.21 13.62 7.40
N GLN A 161 13.04 12.59 7.48
CA GLN A 161 14.38 12.66 8.04
C GLN A 161 15.29 11.71 7.26
N GLU A 162 16.45 12.21 6.87
CA GLU A 162 17.56 11.45 6.31
C GLU A 162 18.81 11.76 7.12
N GLY A 163 19.22 10.82 7.96
CA GLY A 163 20.28 11.05 8.93
C GLY A 163 19.94 12.18 9.92
N LYS A 164 20.67 13.29 9.84
CA LYS A 164 20.47 14.48 10.67
C LYS A 164 19.54 15.52 10.04
N GLU A 165 19.33 15.43 8.74
CA GLU A 165 18.50 16.37 8.01
C GLU A 165 17.02 16.07 8.24
N LYS A 166 16.26 17.08 8.62
CA LYS A 166 14.83 16.98 8.90
C LYS A 166 14.10 18.06 8.13
N PHE A 167 12.99 17.69 7.54
CA PHE A 167 12.12 18.64 6.85
C PHE A 167 10.64 18.33 7.12
N SER A 168 9.80 19.33 6.95
CA SER A 168 8.35 19.17 6.86
C SER A 168 7.79 20.32 6.03
N ARG A 169 6.90 20.02 5.09
CA ARG A 169 6.42 21.04 4.15
C ARG A 169 5.03 20.74 3.63
N ILE A 170 4.35 21.80 3.21
CA ILE A 170 3.17 21.78 2.37
C ILE A 170 3.56 22.38 1.03
N THR A 171 3.19 21.73 -0.08
CA THR A 171 3.44 22.22 -1.44
C THR A 171 2.14 22.35 -2.21
N ILE A 172 2.06 23.38 -3.06
CA ILE A 172 1.08 23.53 -4.12
C ILE A 172 1.85 23.60 -5.42
N GLU A 173 1.44 22.79 -6.41
CA GLU A 173 2.16 22.64 -7.67
C GLU A 173 1.23 22.91 -8.86
N ASP A 174 1.71 23.65 -9.85
CA ASP A 174 1.13 23.69 -11.19
C ASP A 174 1.67 22.47 -11.94
N GLN A 175 0.80 21.72 -12.58
CA GLN A 175 1.22 20.62 -13.43
C GLN A 175 1.79 21.10 -14.75
N GLY A 176 2.64 20.27 -15.35
CA GLY A 176 3.12 20.44 -16.71
C GLY A 176 1.98 20.37 -17.73
N ASP A 177 2.31 20.43 -18.99
CA ASP A 177 1.35 20.30 -20.10
C ASP A 177 1.38 18.92 -20.76
N TYR A 178 1.70 17.90 -19.96
CA TYR A 178 1.72 16.49 -20.36
C TYR A 178 0.93 15.64 -19.37
N SER A 179 0.22 14.66 -19.89
CA SER A 179 -0.49 13.68 -19.06
C SER A 179 0.47 12.70 -18.40
N ILE A 180 0.02 12.07 -17.30
CA ILE A 180 0.78 11.00 -16.64
C ILE A 180 1.07 9.83 -17.61
N GLN A 181 0.17 9.59 -18.58
CA GLN A 181 0.36 8.55 -19.59
C GLN A 181 1.46 8.90 -20.58
N GLU A 182 1.58 10.16 -21.02
CA GLU A 182 2.67 10.63 -21.89
C GLU A 182 4.01 10.49 -21.19
N LYS A 183 4.10 10.95 -19.91
CA LYS A 183 5.31 10.82 -19.11
C LYS A 183 5.70 9.35 -18.91
N ARG A 184 4.75 8.44 -18.65
CA ARG A 184 5.00 6.99 -18.55
C ARG A 184 5.50 6.41 -19.87
N THR A 185 4.88 6.77 -20.97
CA THR A 185 5.29 6.31 -22.31
C THR A 185 6.71 6.80 -22.64
N ALA A 186 7.04 8.05 -22.31
CA ALA A 186 8.39 8.57 -22.43
C ALA A 186 9.36 7.79 -21.52
N ASN A 187 9.01 7.55 -20.26
CA ASN A 187 9.82 6.77 -19.34
C ASN A 187 10.11 5.36 -19.88
N ASP A 188 9.09 4.63 -20.31
CA ASP A 188 9.23 3.27 -20.83
C ASP A 188 10.14 3.20 -22.08
N ARG A 189 10.14 4.26 -22.87
CA ARG A 189 11.04 4.42 -24.02
C ARG A 189 12.46 4.76 -23.59
N ILE A 190 12.61 5.76 -22.71
CA ILE A 190 13.91 6.30 -22.28
C ILE A 190 14.68 5.27 -21.46
N MET A 191 14.03 4.57 -20.55
CA MET A 191 14.67 3.54 -19.72
C MET A 191 15.19 2.32 -20.50
N LYS A 192 14.76 2.14 -21.76
CA LYS A 192 15.32 1.13 -22.68
C LYS A 192 16.55 1.63 -23.43
N MET A 193 16.88 2.91 -23.35
CA MET A 193 18.07 3.48 -23.99
C MET A 193 19.33 3.21 -23.13
N PRO A 194 20.53 3.25 -23.73
CA PRO A 194 21.77 3.26 -22.97
C PRO A 194 21.78 4.37 -21.92
N ALA A 195 22.33 4.10 -20.73
CA ALA A 195 22.28 5.04 -19.59
C ALA A 195 22.85 6.42 -19.92
N ASP A 196 23.91 6.49 -20.74
CA ASP A 196 24.55 7.72 -21.20
C ASP A 196 23.66 8.60 -22.12
N LYS A 197 22.54 8.06 -22.61
CA LYS A 197 21.59 8.78 -23.49
C LYS A 197 20.28 9.16 -22.77
N GLN A 198 20.04 8.63 -21.58
CA GLN A 198 18.77 8.84 -20.89
C GLN A 198 18.57 10.30 -20.47
N ASP A 199 19.60 10.95 -19.94
CA ASP A 199 19.54 12.36 -19.52
C ASP A 199 19.23 13.30 -20.69
N ALA A 200 19.88 13.08 -21.85
CA ALA A 200 19.60 13.85 -23.05
C ALA A 200 18.17 13.65 -23.55
N ALA A 201 17.67 12.39 -23.54
CA ALA A 201 16.31 12.09 -23.97
C ALA A 201 15.24 12.66 -23.02
N TRP A 202 15.50 12.70 -21.71
CA TRP A 202 14.66 13.45 -20.77
C TRP A 202 14.74 14.96 -21.00
N GLY A 203 15.91 15.50 -21.31
CA GLY A 203 16.08 16.88 -21.70
C GLY A 203 15.23 17.27 -22.91
N ASP A 204 15.22 16.43 -23.96
CA ASP A 204 14.40 16.62 -25.17
C ASP A 204 12.90 16.57 -24.85
N PHE A 205 12.47 15.62 -24.00
CA PHE A 205 11.06 15.53 -23.56
C PHE A 205 10.63 16.82 -22.86
N PHE A 206 11.40 17.29 -21.89
CA PHE A 206 11.07 18.49 -21.13
C PHE A 206 11.34 19.79 -21.89
N ALA A 207 12.14 19.80 -22.94
CA ALA A 207 12.27 20.96 -23.82
C ALA A 207 11.00 21.25 -24.64
N SER A 208 10.19 20.22 -24.89
CA SER A 208 8.92 20.32 -25.60
C SER A 208 7.69 20.45 -24.70
N HIS A 209 7.88 20.39 -23.39
CA HIS A 209 6.80 20.43 -22.42
C HIS A 209 7.11 21.39 -21.28
N ARG A 210 6.08 22.02 -20.71
CA ARG A 210 6.23 22.77 -19.48
C ARG A 210 6.41 21.81 -18.31
N HIS A 211 7.36 22.11 -17.41
CA HIS A 211 7.60 21.32 -16.21
C HIS A 211 6.52 21.51 -15.14
N ASP A 212 6.40 20.52 -14.24
CA ASP A 212 5.72 20.68 -12.97
C ASP A 212 6.45 21.74 -12.12
N ILE A 213 5.72 22.68 -11.55
CA ILE A 213 6.29 23.83 -10.84
C ILE A 213 5.68 23.97 -9.46
N LYS A 214 6.52 23.89 -8.42
CA LYS A 214 6.11 24.24 -7.07
C LYS A 214 5.83 25.72 -6.96
N ARG A 215 4.56 26.10 -6.79
CA ARG A 215 4.11 27.49 -6.69
C ARG A 215 4.14 28.01 -5.26
N LEU A 216 3.89 27.14 -4.30
CA LEU A 216 3.97 27.42 -2.87
C LEU A 216 4.74 26.33 -2.17
N VAL A 217 5.65 26.71 -1.29
CA VAL A 217 6.31 25.83 -0.33
C VAL A 217 6.24 26.50 1.04
N LEU A 218 5.51 25.89 1.95
CA LEU A 218 5.43 26.31 3.36
C LEU A 218 6.00 25.19 4.23
N GLY A 219 6.98 25.47 5.07
CA GLY A 219 7.48 24.46 5.98
C GLY A 219 8.86 24.75 6.58
N ARG A 220 9.41 23.71 7.17
CA ARG A 220 10.76 23.68 7.72
C ARG A 220 11.71 23.07 6.69
N ALA A 221 12.75 23.79 6.35
CA ALA A 221 13.84 23.32 5.49
C ALA A 221 14.90 22.52 6.29
N THR A 222 15.78 21.84 5.58
CA THR A 222 16.87 21.01 6.16
C THR A 222 17.89 21.84 6.94
N ASP A 223 18.11 23.11 6.56
CA ASP A 223 18.94 24.05 7.30
C ASP A 223 18.34 24.53 8.62
N GLY A 224 17.08 24.18 8.88
CA GLY A 224 16.34 24.55 10.10
C GLY A 224 15.52 25.83 9.98
N SER A 225 15.58 26.54 8.84
CA SER A 225 14.69 27.68 8.59
C SER A 225 13.22 27.20 8.49
N VAL A 226 12.29 28.08 8.85
CA VAL A 226 10.84 27.85 8.70
C VAL A 226 10.25 29.02 7.95
N GLY A 227 9.54 28.74 6.85
CA GLY A 227 9.03 29.83 6.04
C GLY A 227 8.08 29.43 4.93
N LEU A 228 7.66 30.46 4.20
CA LEU A 228 6.80 30.39 3.04
C LEU A 228 7.54 30.96 1.83
N ASN A 229 7.61 30.16 0.78
CA ASN A 229 8.07 30.58 -0.55
C ASN A 229 6.89 30.63 -1.51
N LEU A 230 6.64 31.78 -2.12
CA LEU A 230 5.76 31.93 -3.26
C LEU A 230 6.58 32.11 -4.53
N ARG A 231 6.26 31.34 -5.57
CA ARG A 231 6.99 31.27 -6.83
C ARG A 231 6.13 31.69 -8.01
N ASP A 232 6.76 32.27 -9.02
CA ASP A 232 6.10 32.56 -10.28
C ASP A 232 5.91 31.30 -11.16
N ARG A 233 5.39 31.47 -12.36
CA ARG A 233 5.11 30.36 -13.30
C ARG A 233 6.38 29.68 -13.83
N ASP A 234 7.55 30.31 -13.65
CA ASP A 234 8.84 29.75 -14.02
C ASP A 234 9.54 29.09 -12.81
N GLY A 235 8.88 29.00 -11.67
CA GLY A 235 9.39 28.39 -10.44
C GLY A 235 10.35 29.28 -9.65
N LYS A 236 10.52 30.54 -10.04
CA LYS A 236 11.41 31.49 -9.35
C LYS A 236 10.72 32.03 -8.09
N VAL A 237 11.43 32.03 -6.95
CA VAL A 237 10.93 32.61 -5.72
C VAL A 237 10.75 34.12 -5.90
N ARG A 238 9.53 34.59 -5.63
CA ARG A 238 9.17 36.03 -5.73
C ARG A 238 8.89 36.65 -4.38
N ILE A 239 8.41 35.84 -3.43
CA ILE A 239 8.18 36.26 -2.03
C ILE A 239 8.73 35.17 -1.12
N LEU A 240 9.58 35.58 -0.17
CA LEU A 240 10.06 34.76 0.91
C LEU A 240 9.65 35.40 2.24
N LEU A 241 8.89 34.66 3.05
CA LEU A 241 8.62 34.97 4.45
C LEU A 241 9.21 33.85 5.30
N ALA A 242 10.19 34.13 6.14
CA ALA A 242 10.86 33.09 6.91
C ALA A 242 11.37 33.57 8.27
N VAL A 243 11.60 32.60 9.15
CA VAL A 243 12.47 32.74 10.32
C VAL A 243 13.71 31.88 10.03
N LEU A 244 14.86 32.52 9.94
CA LEU A 244 16.14 31.89 9.65
C LEU A 244 16.63 31.02 10.83
N PRO A 245 17.62 30.13 10.66
CA PRO A 245 18.14 29.28 11.74
C PRO A 245 18.71 30.08 12.93
N ASN A 246 19.17 31.30 12.69
CA ASN A 246 19.65 32.22 13.74
C ASN A 246 18.52 32.97 14.48
N GLY A 247 17.24 32.67 14.12
CA GLY A 247 16.06 33.31 14.71
C GLY A 247 15.66 34.65 14.06
N GLU A 248 16.37 35.10 13.02
CA GLU A 248 16.07 36.35 12.34
C GLU A 248 14.84 36.21 11.43
N PRO A 249 13.78 37.05 11.62
CA PRO A 249 12.63 37.07 10.72
C PRO A 249 12.96 37.91 9.47
N VAL A 250 12.58 37.41 8.29
CA VAL A 250 12.76 38.09 7.01
C VAL A 250 11.48 38.04 6.18
N LEU A 251 11.19 39.15 5.48
CA LEU A 251 10.21 39.22 4.41
C LEU A 251 10.88 39.86 3.20
N GLN A 252 11.08 39.08 2.15
CA GLN A 252 11.81 39.49 0.97
C GLN A 252 10.93 39.42 -0.27
N PHE A 253 11.06 40.42 -1.13
CA PHE A 253 10.56 40.45 -2.50
C PHE A 253 11.74 40.34 -3.45
N LEU A 254 11.65 39.42 -4.43
CA LEU A 254 12.72 39.10 -5.33
C LEU A 254 12.31 39.40 -6.78
N ASP A 255 13.26 39.86 -7.61
CA ASP A 255 13.05 39.97 -9.04
C ASP A 255 13.19 38.60 -9.74
N ASP A 256 13.06 38.59 -11.07
CA ASP A 256 13.16 37.38 -11.89
C ASP A 256 14.57 36.78 -11.98
N SER A 257 15.58 37.52 -11.55
CA SER A 257 16.96 37.06 -11.41
C SER A 257 17.24 36.43 -10.03
N GLY A 258 16.27 36.50 -9.09
CA GLY A 258 16.42 36.05 -7.71
C GLY A 258 17.11 37.08 -6.80
N LYS A 259 17.30 38.31 -7.25
CA LYS A 259 17.86 39.39 -6.45
C LYS A 259 16.78 39.99 -5.56
N VAL A 260 17.11 40.22 -4.29
CA VAL A 260 16.23 40.90 -3.32
C VAL A 260 16.10 42.38 -3.75
N VAL A 261 14.86 42.77 -4.10
CA VAL A 261 14.53 44.16 -4.47
C VAL A 261 13.91 44.94 -3.33
N ARG A 262 13.34 44.24 -2.36
CA ARG A 262 12.81 44.81 -1.12
C ARG A 262 12.88 43.81 0.02
N GLU A 263 13.28 44.28 1.17
CA GLU A 263 13.31 43.49 2.40
C GLU A 263 12.69 44.27 3.56
N LEU A 264 11.90 43.58 4.37
CA LEU A 264 11.41 44.06 5.62
C LEU A 264 11.99 43.15 6.73
N GLN A 265 12.76 43.72 7.60
CA GLN A 265 13.34 43.05 8.79
C GLN A 265 12.55 43.43 10.02
N GLY A 266 12.50 42.51 11.01
CA GLY A 266 12.00 42.88 12.35
C GLY A 266 12.88 43.92 13.01
N GLU A 267 12.29 44.80 13.81
CA GLU A 267 13.06 45.73 14.59
C GLU A 267 14.00 44.96 15.54
N LYS A 268 15.31 45.24 15.45
CA LYS A 268 16.26 44.74 16.46
C LYS A 268 15.94 45.45 17.78
N LYS A 269 15.46 44.69 18.76
CA LYS A 269 15.36 45.17 20.16
C LYS A 269 16.74 45.32 20.75
#